data_99ffb85bbf575de61a9b656097add6e4
#
_entry.id   99ffb85bbf575de61a9b656097add6e4
#
_cell.length_a   1.000
_cell.length_b   1.000
_cell.length_c   1.000
_cell.angle_alpha   90.00
_cell.angle_beta   90.00
_cell.angle_gamma   90.00
#
_symmetry.space_group_name_H-M   'P 1'
#
loop_
_entity.id
_entity.type
_entity.pdbx_description
1 polymer ?
#
loop_
_entity_poly.entity_id
_entity_poly.type
_entity_poly.pdbx_seq_one_letter_code
_entity_poly.pdbx_strand_id
1 'polypeptide(L)'
;MLRDPYTYVTLSLSPGNPPNVGISFYSPELRAGASVLDSGRPYFAITSPSVDVTVSTTAAGPVTPRDVEIARQIVQAASRYLAECERLVSQQPADSDQLALPGVDGSAA
;
A
#
# COMPACT_ATOMS: atom_id res chain seq x y z
N MET A 1 -15.59 -3.21 -17.79
CA MET A 1 -14.63 -4.26 -17.94
C MET A 1 -13.49 -4.12 -16.97
N LEU A 2 -13.14 -5.19 -16.33
CA LEU A 2 -12.09 -5.17 -15.34
C LEU A 2 -10.75 -5.48 -15.98
N ARG A 3 -9.72 -4.83 -15.49
CA ARG A 3 -8.39 -5.15 -15.89
C ARG A 3 -7.82 -6.21 -15.01
N ASP A 4 -6.94 -7.02 -15.51
CA ASP A 4 -6.19 -7.94 -14.68
C ASP A 4 -5.29 -7.15 -13.75
N PRO A 5 -5.12 -7.59 -12.52
CA PRO A 5 -4.20 -6.94 -11.60
C PRO A 5 -2.78 -6.96 -12.12
N TYR A 6 -2.02 -5.91 -11.87
CA TYR A 6 -0.64 -5.87 -12.31
C TYR A 6 0.17 -4.93 -11.42
N THR A 7 1.48 -5.09 -11.48
CA THR A 7 2.43 -4.22 -10.80
C THR A 7 3.27 -3.52 -11.86
N TYR A 8 3.42 -2.22 -11.73
CA TYR A 8 4.14 -1.41 -12.67
C TYR A 8 5.43 -0.91 -12.04
N VAL A 9 6.55 -1.18 -12.68
CA VAL A 9 7.86 -0.74 -12.19
C VAL A 9 8.47 0.17 -13.23
N THR A 10 8.89 1.35 -12.81
CA THR A 10 9.49 2.34 -13.69
C THR A 10 10.90 2.62 -13.22
N LEU A 11 11.84 2.58 -14.12
CA LEU A 11 13.20 2.99 -13.87
C LEU A 11 13.50 4.19 -14.76
N SER A 12 13.77 5.33 -14.15
CA SER A 12 14.07 6.56 -14.89
C SER A 12 15.54 6.87 -14.78
N LEU A 13 16.19 7.03 -15.92
CA LEU A 13 17.61 7.35 -15.98
C LEU A 13 17.78 8.66 -16.70
N SER A 14 18.66 9.52 -16.18
CA SER A 14 18.94 10.79 -16.82
C SER A 14 20.39 11.17 -16.52
N PRO A 15 21.10 11.75 -17.49
CA PRO A 15 22.51 12.09 -17.28
C PRO A 15 22.66 13.06 -16.11
N GLY A 16 23.64 12.78 -15.25
CA GLY A 16 23.94 13.65 -14.14
C GLY A 16 23.02 13.54 -12.94
N ASN A 17 22.02 12.65 -13.00
CA ASN A 17 21.09 12.46 -11.89
C ASN A 17 21.07 11.00 -11.45
N PRO A 18 20.80 10.74 -10.17
CA PRO A 18 20.67 9.36 -9.72
C PRO A 18 19.45 8.70 -10.38
N PRO A 19 19.49 7.39 -10.59
CA PRO A 19 18.30 6.70 -11.10
C PRO A 19 17.14 6.83 -10.15
N ASN A 20 15.94 6.86 -10.71
CA ASN A 20 14.72 6.90 -9.91
C ASN A 20 13.88 5.67 -10.22
N VAL A 21 13.41 4.99 -9.17
CA VAL A 21 12.60 3.79 -9.31
C VAL A 21 11.22 4.06 -8.72
N GLY A 22 10.19 3.79 -9.51
CA GLY A 22 8.81 3.88 -9.05
C GLY A 22 8.17 2.52 -9.11
N ILE A 23 7.35 2.19 -8.10
CA ILE A 23 6.61 0.94 -8.08
C ILE A 23 5.16 1.29 -7.80
N SER A 24 4.26 0.80 -8.66
CA SER A 24 2.83 1.01 -8.47
C SER A 24 2.14 -0.34 -8.47
N PHE A 25 1.40 -0.60 -7.42
CA PHE A 25 0.68 -1.84 -7.26
C PHE A 25 -0.78 -1.61 -7.64
N TYR A 26 -1.24 -2.25 -8.69
CA TYR A 26 -2.63 -2.19 -9.14
C TYR A 26 -3.25 -3.58 -8.98
N SER A 27 -3.23 -4.07 -7.74
CA SER A 27 -3.67 -5.42 -7.44
C SER A 27 -4.30 -5.47 -6.06
N PRO A 28 -5.44 -6.14 -5.91
CA PRO A 28 -6.04 -6.32 -4.58
C PRO A 28 -5.32 -7.37 -3.74
N GLU A 29 -4.29 -8.00 -4.28
CA GLU A 29 -3.53 -9.01 -3.55
C GLU A 29 -2.37 -8.41 -2.78
N LEU A 30 -2.40 -7.13 -2.55
CA LEU A 30 -1.37 -6.45 -1.80
C LEU A 30 -1.55 -6.67 -0.31
N ARG A 31 -0.45 -6.85 0.40
CA ARG A 31 -0.47 -7.00 1.85
C ARG A 31 0.50 -6.02 2.47
N ALA A 32 0.15 -5.51 3.62
CA ALA A 32 1.02 -4.66 4.39
C ALA A 32 1.24 -5.28 5.76
N GLY A 33 2.44 -5.17 6.27
CA GLY A 33 2.75 -5.73 7.58
C GLY A 33 4.00 -5.12 8.16
N ALA A 34 4.29 -5.48 9.40
CA ALA A 34 5.48 -5.04 10.09
C ALA A 34 5.93 -6.13 11.02
N SER A 35 7.23 -6.20 11.26
CA SER A 35 7.78 -7.19 12.16
C SER A 35 9.15 -6.73 12.64
N VAL A 36 9.79 -7.57 13.40
CA VAL A 36 11.12 -7.29 13.94
C VAL A 36 12.04 -8.41 13.50
N LEU A 37 13.18 -8.04 12.91
CA LEU A 37 14.19 -9.00 12.50
C LEU A 37 14.85 -9.63 13.74
N ASP A 38 15.56 -10.73 13.52
CA ASP A 38 16.30 -11.39 14.61
C ASP A 38 17.28 -10.45 15.27
N SER A 39 17.79 -9.48 14.53
CA SER A 39 18.72 -8.49 15.08
C SER A 39 18.03 -7.48 15.99
N GLY A 40 16.71 -7.51 16.08
CA GLY A 40 15.95 -6.54 16.86
C GLY A 40 15.52 -5.32 16.06
N ARG A 41 15.80 -5.29 14.77
CA ARG A 41 15.47 -4.14 13.93
C ARG A 41 14.05 -4.25 13.41
N PRO A 42 13.21 -3.23 13.62
CA PRO A 42 11.86 -3.26 13.06
C PRO A 42 11.86 -2.95 11.56
N TYR A 43 10.87 -3.46 10.86
CA TYR A 43 10.67 -3.13 9.46
C TYR A 43 9.20 -3.14 9.11
N PHE A 44 8.86 -2.38 8.08
CA PHE A 44 7.54 -2.30 7.49
C PHE A 44 7.64 -2.86 6.07
N ALA A 45 6.65 -3.62 5.64
CA ALA A 45 6.71 -4.24 4.32
C ALA A 45 5.38 -4.15 3.61
N ILE A 46 5.44 -3.96 2.30
CA ILE A 46 4.30 -4.08 1.40
C ILE A 46 4.65 -5.17 0.41
N THR A 47 3.83 -6.20 0.33
CA THR A 47 4.16 -7.37 -0.47
C THR A 47 3.05 -7.72 -1.43
N SER A 48 3.45 -8.27 -2.56
CA SER A 48 2.55 -8.80 -3.58
C SER A 48 3.12 -10.12 -4.06
N PRO A 49 2.41 -10.88 -4.89
CA PRO A 49 2.98 -12.14 -5.39
C PRO A 49 4.29 -11.95 -6.16
N SER A 50 4.53 -10.79 -6.76
CA SER A 50 5.69 -10.61 -7.61
C SER A 50 6.70 -9.58 -7.11
N VAL A 51 6.32 -8.68 -6.20
CA VAL A 51 7.20 -7.61 -5.76
C VAL A 51 7.03 -7.36 -4.28
N ASP A 52 8.15 -7.23 -3.57
CA ASP A 52 8.14 -6.90 -2.15
C ASP A 52 8.89 -5.59 -1.95
N VAL A 53 8.34 -4.74 -1.11
CA VAL A 53 8.98 -3.49 -0.72
C VAL A 53 9.15 -3.49 0.79
N THR A 54 10.37 -3.27 1.26
CA THR A 54 10.67 -3.27 2.68
C THR A 54 11.26 -1.92 3.07
N VAL A 55 10.80 -1.39 4.18
CA VAL A 55 11.30 -0.14 4.72
C VAL A 55 11.87 -0.41 6.11
N SER A 56 13.15 -0.12 6.26
CA SER A 56 13.82 -0.15 7.55
C SER A 56 14.83 0.98 7.50
N THR A 57 14.49 2.11 8.10
CA THR A 57 15.23 3.34 7.89
C THR A 57 16.54 3.38 8.64
N THR A 58 16.73 2.46 9.59
CA THR A 58 17.99 2.33 10.32
C THR A 58 18.84 1.26 9.66
N ALA A 59 20.00 1.65 9.16
CA ALA A 59 20.82 0.71 8.40
C ALA A 59 21.43 -0.37 9.29
N ALA A 60 22.23 0.01 10.26
CA ALA A 60 22.89 -0.95 11.13
C ALA A 60 22.92 -0.52 12.58
N GLY A 61 22.61 0.71 12.86
CA GLY A 61 22.65 1.23 14.22
C GLY A 61 21.34 1.07 14.95
N PRO A 62 21.24 1.66 16.12
CA PRO A 62 19.97 1.61 16.87
C PRO A 62 18.92 2.51 16.24
N VAL A 63 17.67 2.24 16.56
CA VAL A 63 16.56 3.08 16.11
C VAL A 63 16.70 4.46 16.74
N THR A 64 16.48 5.49 15.94
CA THR A 64 16.67 6.88 16.37
C THR A 64 15.32 7.61 16.38
N PRO A 65 15.26 8.80 16.97
CA PRO A 65 14.04 9.62 16.89
C PRO A 65 13.65 9.96 15.45
N ARG A 66 14.62 10.07 14.55
CA ARG A 66 14.29 10.32 13.13
C ARG A 66 13.53 9.13 12.53
N ASP A 67 13.90 7.93 12.90
CA ASP A 67 13.20 6.73 12.43
C ASP A 67 11.76 6.75 12.92
N VAL A 68 11.53 7.20 14.14
CA VAL A 68 10.17 7.32 14.68
C VAL A 68 9.37 8.36 13.90
N GLU A 69 9.99 9.47 13.53
CA GLU A 69 9.30 10.49 12.73
C GLU A 69 8.88 9.95 11.37
N ILE A 70 9.76 9.19 10.73
CA ILE A 70 9.44 8.60 9.43
C ILE A 70 8.28 7.61 9.59
N ALA A 71 8.32 6.80 10.64
CA ALA A 71 7.23 5.86 10.90
C ALA A 71 5.90 6.59 11.11
N ARG A 72 5.92 7.72 11.80
CA ARG A 72 4.71 8.52 11.97
C ARG A 72 4.18 9.06 10.65
N GLN A 73 5.07 9.48 9.76
CA GLN A 73 4.65 9.93 8.44
C GLN A 73 3.98 8.81 7.67
N ILE A 74 4.49 7.59 7.78
CA ILE A 74 3.88 6.43 7.13
C ILE A 74 2.47 6.20 7.69
N VAL A 75 2.32 6.25 9.01
CA VAL A 75 1.01 6.05 9.64
C VAL A 75 0.03 7.13 9.18
N GLN A 76 0.48 8.38 9.16
CA GLN A 76 -0.40 9.48 8.76
C GLN A 76 -0.82 9.36 7.30
N ALA A 77 0.11 9.02 6.43
CA ALA A 77 -0.19 8.86 5.01
C ALA A 77 -1.12 7.66 4.78
N ALA A 78 -0.87 6.56 5.45
CA ALA A 78 -1.71 5.37 5.34
C ALA A 78 -3.12 5.65 5.87
N SER A 79 -3.22 6.40 6.95
CA SER A 79 -4.51 6.76 7.52
C SER A 79 -5.31 7.64 6.56
N ARG A 80 -4.64 8.58 5.87
CA ARG A 80 -5.29 9.41 4.88
C ARG A 80 -5.79 8.56 3.71
N TYR A 81 -4.96 7.63 3.27
CA TYR A 81 -5.35 6.73 2.19
C TYR A 81 -6.57 5.90 2.60
N LEU A 82 -6.56 5.35 3.80
CA LEU A 82 -7.69 4.58 4.31
C LEU A 82 -8.96 5.43 4.33
N ALA A 83 -8.87 6.64 4.85
CA ALA A 83 -10.03 7.52 4.94
C ALA A 83 -10.62 7.82 3.57
N GLU A 84 -9.76 8.04 2.56
CA GLU A 84 -10.24 8.30 1.23
C GLU A 84 -10.91 7.08 0.60
N CYS A 85 -10.35 5.88 0.84
CA CYS A 85 -10.99 4.66 0.34
C CYS A 85 -12.35 4.45 0.99
N GLU A 86 -12.44 4.68 2.30
CA GLU A 86 -13.72 4.53 3.01
C GLU A 86 -14.74 5.52 2.51
N ARG A 87 -14.33 6.77 2.27
CA ARG A 87 -15.21 7.79 1.76
C ARG A 87 -15.77 7.41 0.40
N LEU A 88 -14.91 6.92 -0.48
CA LEU A 88 -15.33 6.55 -1.83
C LEU A 88 -16.24 5.32 -1.84
N VAL A 89 -15.96 4.36 -0.98
CA VAL A 89 -16.82 3.19 -0.88
C VAL A 89 -18.23 3.60 -0.38
N SER A 90 -18.28 4.49 0.59
CA SER A 90 -19.58 4.90 1.14
C SER A 90 -20.38 5.76 0.16
N GLN A 91 -19.73 6.31 -0.87
CA GLN A 91 -20.42 7.11 -1.87
C GLN A 91 -20.84 6.31 -3.10
N GLN A 92 -20.47 5.03 -3.17
CA GLN A 92 -20.83 4.21 -4.32
C GLN A 92 -22.31 3.86 -4.23
N PRO A 93 -23.00 3.77 -5.36
CA PRO A 93 -24.38 3.33 -5.35
C PRO A 93 -24.50 1.91 -4.83
N ALA A 94 -25.60 1.67 -4.10
CA ALA A 94 -25.77 0.37 -3.47
C ALA A 94 -25.81 -0.75 -4.46
N ASP A 95 -26.31 -0.50 -5.68
CA ASP A 95 -26.42 -1.57 -6.62
C ASP A 95 -25.20 -1.74 -7.48
N SER A 96 -24.20 -0.96 -7.28
CA SER A 96 -23.03 -1.10 -8.11
C SER A 96 -22.37 -2.41 -7.84
N ASP A 97 -22.56 -2.89 -6.67
CA ASP A 97 -21.95 -4.09 -6.33
C ASP A 97 -22.93 -5.11 -6.21
N GLN A 98 -24.03 -4.75 -5.96
CA GLN A 98 -24.91 -5.66 -5.83
C GLN A 98 -25.55 -5.85 -6.97
N LEU A 99 -25.36 -5.24 -7.71
CA LEU A 99 -26.03 -5.51 -8.70
C LEU A 99 -26.18 -6.71 -8.79
N ALA A 100 -26.26 -6.81 -8.43
CA ALA A 100 -26.51 -7.84 -8.25
C ALA A 100 -27.14 -8.27 -7.67
N LEU A 101 -27.36 -7.75 -7.46
CA LEU A 101 -28.09 -8.14 -6.82
C LEU A 101 -28.90 -8.26 -6.73
N PRO A 102 -29.55 -8.25 -7.18
CA PRO A 102 -30.47 -8.19 -6.86
C PRO A 102 -31.09 -8.79 -6.35
N GLY A 103 -31.10 -8.50 -6.22
CA GLY A 103 -31.70 -8.93 -5.46
C GLY A 103 -31.45 -9.19 -4.80
N VAL A 104 -31.19 -8.77 -4.79
CA VAL A 104 -31.11 -8.92 -3.88
C VAL A 104 -30.89 -8.59 -3.28
N ASP A 105 -31.04 -8.20 -3.23
CA ASP A 105 -31.15 -7.91 -2.45
C ASP A 105 -30.76 -7.81 -1.83
N GLY A 106 -30.61 -7.36 -2.00
CA GLY A 106 -30.60 -7.26 -1.30
C GLY A 106 -29.99 -7.16 -0.79
N SER A 107 -29.96 -7.15 -0.81
CA SER A 107 -29.70 -7.20 -0.09
C SER A 107 -29.04 -7.07 0.44
N ALA A 108 -28.96 -6.93 0.29
CA ALA A 108 -28.62 -6.87 0.88
C ALA A 108 -28.16 -6.68 1.27
N ALA A 109 -28.20 -6.61 1.27
CA ALA A 109 -27.95 -6.49 1.85
C ALA A 109 -27.76 -6.33 2.21
#